data_0a8393ee084c4f7105e4845617ad5f65
#
_entry.id   0a8393ee084c4f7105e4845617ad5f65
#
_cell.length_a   1.000
_cell.length_b   1.000
_cell.length_c   1.000
_cell.angle_alpha   90.00
_cell.angle_beta   90.00
_cell.angle_gamma   90.00
#
_symmetry.space_group_name_H-M   'P 1'
#
loop_
_entity.id
_entity.type
_entity.pdbx_description
1 polymer ?
#
loop_
_entity_poly.entity_id
_entity_poly.type
_entity_poly.pdbx_seq_one_letter_code
_entity_poly.pdbx_strand_id
1 'polypeptide(L)'
;MKTSAWIAAGLVFASGAATAADLKIVDVKAFLYLEHAGKLSSDIVGGLPLENLAKGGGPDHDPATAILFDLTFAGDKNASPKYATATVDVTQSGRTGQIVTHKAFTNFVFGADGIQHKVFLIENGTCMPIVVDVRANKTAKNVKLDFQCKE
;
A
#
# COMPACT_ATOMS: atom_id res chain seq x y z
N MET A 1 -26.95 41.49 57.52
CA MET A 1 -26.12 40.37 57.07
C MET A 1 -26.58 40.01 55.66
N LYS A 2 -25.78 40.32 54.64
CA LYS A 2 -26.07 39.99 53.22
C LYS A 2 -25.15 38.86 52.83
N THR A 3 -25.68 37.67 52.54
CA THR A 3 -24.97 36.51 52.05
C THR A 3 -24.96 36.52 50.50
N SER A 4 -23.78 36.73 49.92
CA SER A 4 -23.59 36.65 48.48
C SER A 4 -23.28 35.19 48.09
N ALA A 5 -24.14 34.61 47.27
CA ALA A 5 -23.92 33.28 46.67
C ALA A 5 -23.09 33.42 45.39
N TRP A 6 -21.94 32.78 45.32
CA TRP A 6 -21.09 32.65 44.12
C TRP A 6 -21.54 31.43 43.33
N ILE A 7 -22.03 31.65 42.11
CA ILE A 7 -22.35 30.60 41.18
C ILE A 7 -21.07 30.34 40.35
N ALA A 8 -20.42 29.20 40.57
CA ALA A 8 -19.32 28.75 39.77
C ALA A 8 -19.86 28.08 38.47
N ALA A 9 -19.74 28.76 37.34
CA ALA A 9 -20.05 28.19 36.05
C ALA A 9 -18.89 27.25 35.61
N GLY A 10 -19.11 25.94 35.68
CA GLY A 10 -18.17 24.94 35.19
C GLY A 10 -18.19 24.89 33.65
N LEU A 11 -17.09 25.29 33.00
CA LEU A 11 -16.89 25.04 31.57
C LEU A 11 -16.61 23.55 31.36
N VAL A 12 -17.55 22.83 30.78
CA VAL A 12 -17.34 21.48 30.29
C VAL A 12 -16.66 21.59 28.93
N PHE A 13 -15.35 21.36 28.87
CA PHE A 13 -14.64 21.14 27.60
C PHE A 13 -15.02 19.77 27.05
N ALA A 14 -15.90 19.73 26.07
CA ALA A 14 -16.14 18.57 25.28
C ALA A 14 -14.88 18.32 24.44
N SER A 15 -13.99 17.43 24.90
CA SER A 15 -12.87 16.90 24.13
C SER A 15 -13.46 16.10 22.99
N GLY A 16 -13.61 16.72 21.82
CA GLY A 16 -13.92 16.01 20.57
C GLY A 16 -12.83 14.99 20.32
N ALA A 17 -13.10 13.72 20.57
CA ALA A 17 -12.23 12.64 20.13
C ALA A 17 -12.15 12.74 18.61
N ALA A 18 -10.98 13.12 18.09
CA ALA A 18 -10.70 13.04 16.67
C ALA A 18 -10.81 11.54 16.28
N THR A 19 -11.92 11.18 15.68
CA THR A 19 -12.09 9.84 15.13
C THR A 19 -11.01 9.66 14.07
N ALA A 20 -10.11 8.71 14.29
CA ALA A 20 -9.14 8.33 13.28
C ALA A 20 -9.92 7.95 12.02
N ALA A 21 -9.65 8.64 10.91
CA ALA A 21 -10.31 8.38 9.64
C ALA A 21 -10.23 6.88 9.32
N ASP A 22 -11.34 6.30 8.88
CA ASP A 22 -11.47 4.86 8.63
C ASP A 22 -10.76 4.47 7.32
N LEU A 23 -9.43 4.48 7.34
CA LEU A 23 -8.59 4.08 6.22
C LEU A 23 -8.50 2.55 6.17
N LYS A 24 -8.96 1.95 5.06
CA LYS A 24 -8.95 0.50 4.81
C LYS A 24 -8.18 0.16 3.55
N ILE A 25 -7.46 -0.95 3.57
CA ILE A 25 -6.88 -1.54 2.37
C ILE A 25 -7.95 -2.39 1.69
N VAL A 26 -8.25 -2.05 0.44
CA VAL A 26 -9.23 -2.79 -0.39
C VAL A 26 -8.53 -3.83 -1.23
N ASP A 27 -7.51 -3.40 -1.98
CA ASP A 27 -6.79 -4.28 -2.89
C ASP A 27 -5.32 -3.94 -3.02
N VAL A 28 -4.55 -4.93 -3.47
CA VAL A 28 -3.13 -4.82 -3.85
C VAL A 28 -2.95 -5.57 -5.15
N LYS A 29 -2.58 -4.87 -6.20
CA LYS A 29 -2.27 -5.43 -7.52
C LYS A 29 -0.80 -5.22 -7.84
N ALA A 30 -0.26 -6.08 -8.70
CA ALA A 30 1.09 -5.95 -9.20
C ALA A 30 1.11 -6.11 -10.72
N PHE A 31 1.89 -5.28 -11.39
CA PHE A 31 2.02 -5.26 -12.85
C PHE A 31 3.48 -5.22 -13.23
N LEU A 32 3.85 -5.94 -14.27
CA LEU A 32 5.16 -5.82 -14.90
C LEU A 32 5.15 -4.64 -15.89
N TYR A 33 6.21 -3.85 -15.91
CA TYR A 33 6.44 -2.95 -17.04
C TYR A 33 7.16 -3.73 -18.15
N LEU A 34 6.45 -3.96 -19.25
CA LEU A 34 6.90 -4.73 -20.40
C LEU A 34 7.75 -3.83 -21.30
N GLU A 35 9.05 -4.09 -21.36
CA GLU A 35 10.03 -3.17 -21.95
C GLU A 35 9.90 -3.02 -23.47
N HIS A 36 9.65 -4.11 -24.20
CA HIS A 36 9.48 -4.04 -25.64
C HIS A 36 8.10 -3.48 -26.03
N ALA A 37 7.08 -3.87 -25.30
CA ALA A 37 5.72 -3.42 -25.56
C ALA A 37 5.45 -1.98 -25.05
N GLY A 38 6.25 -1.45 -24.12
CA GLY A 38 6.09 -0.13 -23.52
C GLY A 38 4.77 0.04 -22.75
N LYS A 39 4.27 -1.01 -22.11
CA LYS A 39 2.98 -1.02 -21.40
C LYS A 39 3.06 -1.86 -20.12
N LEU A 40 2.02 -1.78 -19.29
CA LEU A 40 1.85 -2.67 -18.15
C LEU A 40 1.24 -4.01 -18.59
N SER A 41 1.64 -5.10 -17.93
CA SER A 41 1.01 -6.42 -18.04
C SER A 41 -0.39 -6.43 -17.43
N SER A 42 -1.07 -7.57 -17.51
CA SER A 42 -2.19 -7.90 -16.59
C SER A 42 -1.69 -7.98 -15.15
N ASP A 43 -2.62 -7.98 -14.18
CA ASP A 43 -2.31 -8.18 -12.76
C ASP A 43 -1.68 -9.57 -12.56
N ILE A 44 -0.52 -9.60 -11.90
CA ILE A 44 0.25 -10.83 -11.66
C ILE A 44 0.06 -11.39 -10.25
N VAL A 45 -0.71 -10.73 -9.39
CA VAL A 45 -1.02 -11.22 -8.04
C VAL A 45 -1.86 -12.48 -8.11
N GLY A 46 -1.41 -13.55 -7.46
CA GLY A 46 -2.09 -14.86 -7.49
C GLY A 46 -2.00 -15.60 -8.83
N GLY A 47 -1.18 -15.09 -9.75
CA GLY A 47 -0.88 -15.73 -11.04
C GLY A 47 0.10 -16.90 -10.92
N LEU A 48 0.57 -17.37 -12.07
CA LEU A 48 1.61 -18.38 -12.15
C LEU A 48 2.94 -17.84 -11.59
N PRO A 49 3.80 -18.71 -11.05
CA PRO A 49 5.15 -18.29 -10.63
C PRO A 49 5.91 -17.64 -11.79
N LEU A 50 6.56 -16.54 -11.47
CA LEU A 50 7.38 -15.80 -12.42
C LEU A 50 8.73 -16.51 -12.61
N GLU A 51 9.27 -16.46 -13.80
CA GLU A 51 10.63 -16.93 -14.09
C GLU A 51 11.60 -15.74 -14.10
N ASN A 52 12.66 -15.81 -14.89
CA ASN A 52 13.60 -14.70 -15.05
C ASN A 52 12.98 -13.57 -15.89
N LEU A 53 12.48 -12.55 -15.24
CA LEU A 53 11.78 -11.43 -15.89
C LEU A 53 12.63 -10.71 -16.92
N ALA A 54 13.92 -10.53 -16.67
CA ALA A 54 14.84 -9.89 -17.63
C ALA A 54 15.00 -10.68 -18.94
N LYS A 55 14.62 -11.96 -18.95
CA LYS A 55 14.64 -12.85 -20.13
C LYS A 55 13.24 -13.15 -20.68
N GLY A 56 12.22 -12.37 -20.29
CA GLY A 56 10.83 -12.61 -20.72
C GLY A 56 10.13 -13.75 -19.97
N GLY A 57 10.52 -14.03 -18.73
CA GLY A 57 9.91 -15.07 -17.88
C GLY A 57 8.61 -14.64 -17.21
N GLY A 58 7.97 -13.57 -17.67
CA GLY A 58 6.65 -13.15 -17.28
C GLY A 58 5.55 -13.73 -18.18
N PRO A 59 4.26 -13.50 -17.85
CA PRO A 59 3.11 -14.06 -18.58
C PRO A 59 3.04 -13.64 -20.04
N ASP A 60 3.58 -12.49 -20.40
CA ASP A 60 3.54 -11.94 -21.76
C ASP A 60 4.83 -12.24 -22.57
N HIS A 61 5.77 -13.00 -22.03
CA HIS A 61 7.06 -13.31 -22.63
C HIS A 61 7.90 -12.10 -23.07
N ASP A 62 7.63 -10.94 -22.49
CA ASP A 62 8.33 -9.67 -22.71
C ASP A 62 9.28 -9.41 -21.53
N PRO A 63 10.53 -8.96 -21.76
CA PRO A 63 11.40 -8.56 -20.67
C PRO A 63 10.78 -7.48 -19.79
N ALA A 64 11.00 -7.63 -18.49
CA ALA A 64 10.56 -6.67 -17.50
C ALA A 64 11.59 -6.58 -16.37
N THR A 65 11.97 -5.38 -15.99
CA THR A 65 12.89 -5.14 -14.86
C THR A 65 12.21 -4.41 -13.71
N ALA A 66 11.00 -3.89 -13.95
CA ALA A 66 10.25 -3.14 -12.97
C ALA A 66 8.88 -3.76 -12.69
N ILE A 67 8.50 -3.79 -11.41
CA ILE A 67 7.20 -4.23 -10.92
C ILE A 67 6.50 -3.04 -10.28
N LEU A 68 5.36 -2.63 -10.84
CA LEU A 68 4.50 -1.60 -10.29
C LEU A 68 3.47 -2.24 -9.37
N PHE A 69 3.42 -1.80 -8.14
CA PHE A 69 2.34 -2.15 -7.20
C PHE A 69 1.32 -1.03 -7.14
N ASP A 70 0.04 -1.37 -7.29
CA ASP A 70 -1.10 -0.49 -7.10
C ASP A 70 -1.88 -0.92 -5.85
N LEU A 71 -1.89 -0.02 -4.87
CA LEU A 71 -2.56 -0.20 -3.59
C LEU A 71 -3.86 0.59 -3.61
N THR A 72 -4.98 -0.10 -3.49
CA THR A 72 -6.31 0.51 -3.41
C THR A 72 -6.73 0.68 -1.96
N PHE A 73 -7.03 1.92 -1.58
CA PHE A 73 -7.53 2.27 -0.26
C PHE A 73 -8.95 2.79 -0.33
N ALA A 74 -9.74 2.49 0.71
CA ALA A 74 -11.06 3.08 0.92
C ALA A 74 -11.05 3.96 2.19
N GLY A 75 -11.84 5.02 2.15
CA GLY A 75 -12.05 5.94 3.25
C GLY A 75 -13.37 6.68 3.08
N ASP A 76 -13.62 7.65 3.95
CA ASP A 76 -14.83 8.46 3.86
C ASP A 76 -14.85 9.28 2.57
N LYS A 77 -15.99 9.29 1.88
CA LYS A 77 -16.17 10.02 0.61
C LYS A 77 -15.89 11.51 0.79
N ASN A 78 -15.17 12.08 -0.17
CA ASN A 78 -14.76 13.49 -0.20
C ASN A 78 -13.94 13.94 1.02
N ALA A 79 -13.30 13.00 1.73
CA ALA A 79 -12.51 13.30 2.91
C ALA A 79 -11.01 13.43 2.60
N SER A 80 -10.32 14.26 3.38
CA SER A 80 -8.87 14.40 3.37
C SER A 80 -8.32 14.25 4.80
N PRO A 81 -8.20 13.02 5.29
CA PRO A 81 -7.79 12.77 6.67
C PRO A 81 -6.32 13.18 6.89
N LYS A 82 -6.08 14.17 7.74
CA LYS A 82 -4.75 14.79 7.97
C LYS A 82 -3.68 13.81 8.49
N TYR A 83 -4.09 12.79 9.22
CA TYR A 83 -3.16 11.88 9.92
C TYR A 83 -3.29 10.43 9.45
N ALA A 84 -4.02 10.18 8.36
CA ALA A 84 -4.10 8.85 7.80
C ALA A 84 -2.74 8.44 7.23
N THR A 85 -2.28 7.26 7.62
CA THR A 85 -1.00 6.70 7.17
C THR A 85 -1.19 5.24 6.83
N ALA A 86 -0.59 4.81 5.72
CA ALA A 86 -0.39 3.41 5.41
C ALA A 86 1.10 3.12 5.27
N THR A 87 1.53 1.96 5.70
CA THR A 87 2.90 1.50 5.57
C THR A 87 2.97 0.28 4.67
N VAL A 88 4.06 0.17 3.93
CA VAL A 88 4.36 -0.97 3.08
C VAL A 88 5.76 -1.43 3.40
N ASP A 89 5.88 -2.71 3.77
CA ASP A 89 7.15 -3.39 3.91
C ASP A 89 7.30 -4.37 2.75
N VAL A 90 8.33 -4.18 1.94
CA VAL A 90 8.66 -5.06 0.83
C VAL A 90 9.88 -5.87 1.20
N THR A 91 9.71 -7.16 1.24
CA THR A 91 10.78 -8.11 1.52
C THR A 91 11.15 -8.87 0.25
N GLN A 92 12.42 -8.78 -0.14
CA GLN A 92 13.00 -9.56 -1.23
C GLN A 92 14.00 -10.55 -0.64
N SER A 93 13.81 -11.84 -0.90
CA SER A 93 14.65 -12.90 -0.34
C SER A 93 15.52 -13.51 -1.43
N GLY A 94 16.82 -13.27 -1.37
CA GLY A 94 17.81 -13.80 -2.31
C GLY A 94 18.88 -14.67 -1.64
N ARG A 95 19.80 -15.22 -2.42
CA ARG A 95 20.91 -16.07 -1.94
C ARG A 95 21.85 -15.33 -0.97
N THR A 96 22.00 -14.03 -1.13
CA THR A 96 22.88 -13.18 -0.31
C THR A 96 22.22 -12.61 0.94
N GLY A 97 20.95 -12.97 1.18
CA GLY A 97 20.19 -12.47 2.33
C GLY A 97 18.85 -11.85 1.94
N GLN A 98 18.28 -11.13 2.87
CA GLN A 98 16.98 -10.47 2.76
C GLN A 98 17.15 -8.96 2.66
N ILE A 99 16.50 -8.35 1.67
CA ILE A 99 16.42 -6.90 1.54
C ILE A 99 15.01 -6.49 1.98
N VAL A 100 14.92 -5.55 2.91
CA VAL A 100 13.65 -4.98 3.35
C VAL A 100 13.60 -3.50 2.96
N THR A 101 12.58 -3.14 2.21
CA THR A 101 12.30 -1.75 1.85
C THR A 101 11.03 -1.30 2.54
N HIS A 102 11.12 -0.24 3.33
CA HIS A 102 9.98 0.35 4.02
C HIS A 102 9.51 1.62 3.30
N LYS A 103 8.21 1.76 3.11
CA LYS A 103 7.58 2.96 2.53
C LYS A 103 6.33 3.35 3.31
N ALA A 104 6.20 4.65 3.60
CA ALA A 104 5.00 5.21 4.21
C ALA A 104 4.26 6.08 3.20
N PHE A 105 2.95 5.93 3.17
CA PHE A 105 2.04 6.78 2.40
C PHE A 105 1.24 7.66 3.36
N THR A 106 1.19 8.92 3.02
CA THR A 106 0.41 9.96 3.71
C THR A 106 -0.43 10.72 2.69
N ASN A 107 -1.07 11.80 3.11
CA ASN A 107 -1.83 12.69 2.23
C ASN A 107 -2.90 11.93 1.42
N PHE A 108 -3.78 11.24 2.15
CA PHE A 108 -4.94 10.61 1.55
C PHE A 108 -6.00 11.66 1.21
N VAL A 109 -6.50 11.61 -0.03
CA VAL A 109 -7.59 12.46 -0.53
C VAL A 109 -8.57 11.55 -1.26
N PHE A 110 -9.72 11.32 -0.67
CA PHE A 110 -10.74 10.44 -1.24
C PHE A 110 -11.72 11.23 -2.10
N GLY A 111 -12.04 10.68 -3.27
CA GLY A 111 -13.04 11.21 -4.17
C GLY A 111 -14.48 10.90 -3.73
N ALA A 112 -15.43 11.12 -4.63
CA ALA A 112 -16.85 10.86 -4.39
C ALA A 112 -17.18 9.37 -4.23
N ASP A 113 -16.33 8.48 -4.73
CA ASP A 113 -16.41 7.02 -4.56
C ASP A 113 -15.81 6.53 -3.23
N GLY A 114 -15.03 7.38 -2.54
CA GLY A 114 -14.31 7.02 -1.33
C GLY A 114 -13.09 6.13 -1.59
N ILE A 115 -12.56 6.13 -2.81
CA ILE A 115 -11.41 5.30 -3.21
C ILE A 115 -10.20 6.19 -3.52
N GLN A 116 -9.03 5.71 -3.16
CA GLN A 116 -7.76 6.29 -3.57
C GLN A 116 -6.72 5.21 -3.86
N HIS A 117 -5.96 5.41 -4.93
CA HIS A 117 -4.82 4.58 -5.31
C HIS A 117 -3.50 5.21 -4.85
N LYS A 118 -2.58 4.39 -4.40
CA LYS A 118 -1.18 4.73 -4.16
C LYS A 118 -0.31 3.71 -4.88
N VAL A 119 0.71 4.19 -5.57
CA VAL A 119 1.59 3.31 -6.34
C VAL A 119 3.02 3.38 -5.83
N PHE A 120 3.74 2.28 -5.98
CA PHE A 120 5.18 2.23 -5.84
C PHE A 120 5.80 1.26 -6.83
N LEU A 121 7.07 1.47 -7.12
CA LEU A 121 7.84 0.71 -8.08
C LEU A 121 8.94 -0.05 -7.35
N ILE A 122 9.15 -1.29 -7.76
CA ILE A 122 10.35 -2.07 -7.44
C ILE A 122 11.11 -2.24 -8.74
N GLU A 123 12.31 -1.70 -8.78
CA GLU A 123 13.24 -1.89 -9.88
C GLU A 123 14.14 -3.11 -9.61
N ASN A 124 14.70 -3.67 -10.68
CA ASN A 124 15.58 -4.83 -10.62
C ASN A 124 14.93 -6.04 -9.91
N GLY A 125 13.63 -6.22 -10.11
CA GLY A 125 12.88 -7.40 -9.66
C GLY A 125 13.35 -8.66 -10.37
N THR A 126 14.59 -9.07 -10.08
CA THR A 126 15.15 -10.33 -10.57
C THR A 126 14.65 -11.46 -9.70
N CYS A 127 14.77 -12.67 -10.18
CA CYS A 127 14.49 -13.99 -9.61
C CYS A 127 14.50 -14.15 -8.06
N MET A 128 13.98 -13.20 -7.32
CA MET A 128 13.88 -13.21 -5.87
C MET A 128 12.41 -13.14 -5.45
N PRO A 129 11.90 -14.10 -4.66
CA PRO A 129 10.58 -14.01 -4.09
C PRO A 129 10.36 -12.67 -3.40
N ILE A 130 9.22 -12.04 -3.69
CA ILE A 130 8.85 -10.73 -3.14
C ILE A 130 7.63 -10.91 -2.26
N VAL A 131 7.70 -10.43 -1.03
CA VAL A 131 6.56 -10.34 -0.11
C VAL A 131 6.29 -8.87 0.15
N VAL A 132 5.04 -8.47 -0.02
CA VAL A 132 4.56 -7.11 0.23
C VAL A 132 3.54 -7.13 1.35
N ASP A 133 3.89 -6.54 2.48
CA ASP A 133 3.01 -6.34 3.62
C ASP A 133 2.51 -4.90 3.63
N VAL A 134 1.21 -4.73 3.43
CA VAL A 134 0.55 -3.42 3.48
C VAL A 134 -0.27 -3.31 4.75
N ARG A 135 -0.10 -2.22 5.49
CA ARG A 135 -0.84 -1.96 6.73
C ARG A 135 -1.43 -0.55 6.72
N ALA A 136 -2.69 -0.45 7.10
CA ALA A 136 -3.39 0.82 7.30
C ALA A 136 -4.39 0.69 8.44
N ASN A 137 -4.25 1.50 9.48
CA ASN A 137 -5.04 1.42 10.71
C ASN A 137 -5.12 -0.02 11.25
N LYS A 138 -6.33 -0.60 11.23
CA LYS A 138 -6.61 -1.98 11.71
C LYS A 138 -6.60 -3.03 10.59
N THR A 139 -6.33 -2.62 9.35
CA THR A 139 -6.32 -3.53 8.19
C THR A 139 -4.90 -3.84 7.76
N ALA A 140 -4.67 -5.08 7.35
CA ALA A 140 -3.42 -5.51 6.75
C ALA A 140 -3.71 -6.42 5.55
N LYS A 141 -2.86 -6.36 4.54
CA LYS A 141 -2.90 -7.25 3.38
C LYS A 141 -1.49 -7.68 3.02
N ASN A 142 -1.32 -8.98 2.80
CA ASN A 142 -0.06 -9.58 2.37
C ASN A 142 -0.21 -10.09 0.95
N VAL A 143 0.77 -9.81 0.11
CA VAL A 143 0.86 -10.31 -1.26
C VAL A 143 2.22 -10.94 -1.46
N LYS A 144 2.26 -12.09 -2.09
CA LYS A 144 3.47 -12.80 -2.42
C LYS A 144 3.58 -13.00 -3.93
N LEU A 145 4.72 -12.64 -4.49
CA LEU A 145 5.12 -12.98 -5.85
C LEU A 145 6.20 -14.05 -5.76
N ASP A 146 5.89 -15.23 -6.28
CA ASP A 146 6.82 -16.35 -6.32
C ASP A 146 7.61 -16.37 -7.63
N PHE A 147 8.88 -16.71 -7.51
CA PHE A 147 9.78 -16.86 -8.65
C PHE A 147 10.32 -18.28 -8.71
N GLN A 148 10.25 -18.89 -9.87
CA GLN A 148 10.82 -20.21 -10.20
C GLN A 148 11.95 -20.01 -11.19
N CYS A 149 13.04 -19.43 -10.76
CA CYS A 149 14.19 -19.22 -11.62
C CYS A 149 15.05 -20.47 -11.69
N LYS A 150 15.08 -21.10 -12.84
CA LYS A 150 16.04 -22.15 -13.16
C LYS A 150 17.40 -21.49 -13.44
N GLU A 151 18.44 -22.05 -12.87
CA GLU A 151 19.83 -21.71 -13.13
C GLU A 151 20.24 -22.13 -14.54
#